data_0022aab52a78c606df062f0982600297
#
_entry.id   0022aab52a78c606df062f0982600297
#
_cell.length_a   1.000
_cell.length_b   1.000
_cell.length_c   1.000
_cell.angle_alpha   90.00
_cell.angle_beta   90.00
_cell.angle_gamma   90.00
#
_symmetry.space_group_name_H-M   'P 1'
#
loop_
_entity.id
_entity.type
_entity.pdbx_description
1 polymer ?
#
loop_
_entity_poly.entity_id
_entity_poly.type
_entity_poly.pdbx_seq_one_letter_code
_entity_poly.pdbx_strand_id
1 'polypeptide(L)'
;DSAKLQGDKGAFEKIRKVADKVQAAVNQPTADTQGYVTGVVGIFAEFAAAFAGIDGTLLLTTLGAVAIILILVYRSPTLWIFPLLSAGFSLTVASGAIYFLAKNDIIKLNGQSQGILSVLVLGAATDYALLLISRYREELRHDADKYHAMASAWKGTWEPIAASAGTVAVGLMCLQLSELKSNAGLGPVGAIGVISALVVTLFFLPAFLG
;
A
#
# COMPACT_ATOMS: atom_id res chain seq x y z
N ASP A 1 14.66 22.63 -17.31
CA ASP A 1 15.02 22.23 -15.92
C ASP A 1 13.83 21.76 -15.07
N SER A 2 12.61 21.88 -15.55
CA SER A 2 11.40 21.38 -14.88
C SER A 2 11.37 19.83 -14.76
N ALA A 3 12.04 19.12 -15.64
CA ALA A 3 12.11 17.65 -15.61
C ALA A 3 12.98 17.10 -14.44
N LYS A 4 13.92 17.88 -13.92
CA LYS A 4 14.72 17.53 -12.74
C LYS A 4 13.98 17.73 -11.42
N LEU A 5 12.94 18.57 -11.39
CA LEU A 5 12.14 18.84 -10.20
C LEU A 5 11.10 17.74 -9.90
N GLN A 6 10.75 16.92 -10.89
CA GLN A 6 9.71 15.88 -10.77
C GLN A 6 10.17 14.60 -10.04
N GLY A 7 11.46 14.44 -9.75
CA GLY A 7 12.03 13.24 -9.14
C GLY A 7 12.61 13.41 -7.74
N ASP A 8 12.63 14.61 -7.19
CA ASP A 8 13.31 14.88 -5.93
C ASP A 8 12.32 15.22 -4.80
N LYS A 9 12.14 14.29 -3.86
CA LYS A 9 11.35 14.55 -2.62
C LYS A 9 11.86 15.80 -1.90
N GLY A 10 13.14 16.10 -1.96
CA GLY A 10 13.73 17.32 -1.40
C GLY A 10 13.33 18.60 -2.13
N ALA A 11 13.02 18.52 -3.43
CA ALA A 11 12.56 19.69 -4.19
C ALA A 11 11.10 20.05 -3.82
N PHE A 12 10.22 19.06 -3.66
CA PHE A 12 8.84 19.27 -3.22
C PHE A 12 8.79 19.82 -1.79
N GLU A 13 9.63 19.32 -0.89
CA GLU A 13 9.72 19.82 0.47
C GLU A 13 10.27 21.26 0.52
N LYS A 14 11.23 21.59 -0.33
CA LYS A 14 11.74 22.97 -0.48
C LYS A 14 10.68 23.92 -1.03
N ILE A 15 9.94 23.50 -2.07
CA ILE A 15 8.84 24.29 -2.63
C ILE A 15 7.76 24.55 -1.60
N ARG A 16 7.38 23.52 -0.83
CA ARG A 16 6.42 23.64 0.27
C ARG A 16 6.92 24.59 1.34
N LYS A 17 8.17 24.45 1.82
CA LYS A 17 8.75 25.36 2.82
C LYS A 17 8.82 26.81 2.34
N VAL A 18 9.04 27.03 1.06
CA VAL A 18 9.03 28.37 0.46
C VAL A 18 7.60 28.90 0.40
N ALA A 19 6.64 28.09 -0.03
CA ALA A 19 5.23 28.47 -0.10
C ALA A 19 4.67 28.80 1.32
N ASP A 20 4.97 27.93 2.31
CA ASP A 20 4.57 28.14 3.71
C ASP A 20 5.19 29.45 4.30
N LYS A 21 6.47 29.75 3.98
CA LYS A 21 7.10 31.01 4.40
C LYS A 21 6.49 32.24 3.72
N VAL A 22 6.16 32.14 2.45
CA VAL A 22 5.51 33.22 1.69
C VAL A 22 4.09 33.43 2.22
N GLN A 23 3.34 32.36 2.46
CA GLN A 23 2.00 32.41 3.05
C GLN A 23 2.02 33.03 4.47
N ALA A 24 2.98 32.63 5.29
CA ALA A 24 3.17 33.22 6.63
C ALA A 24 3.58 34.70 6.59
N ALA A 25 4.38 35.12 5.60
CA ALA A 25 4.75 36.51 5.40
C ALA A 25 3.58 37.38 4.91
N VAL A 26 2.72 36.81 4.06
CA VAL A 26 1.52 37.49 3.52
C VAL A 26 0.41 37.61 4.58
N ASN A 27 0.30 36.63 5.47
CA ASN A 27 -0.70 36.60 6.56
C ASN A 27 -0.25 37.34 7.85
N GLN A 28 0.75 38.22 7.80
CA GLN A 28 1.11 39.01 8.97
C GLN A 28 -0.05 39.93 9.39
N PRO A 29 -0.35 40.08 10.72
CA PRO A 29 -1.58 40.63 11.24
C PRO A 29 -1.64 42.16 11.14
N THR A 30 -1.38 42.75 10.00
CA THR A 30 -1.38 44.21 9.81
C THR A 30 -2.56 44.72 8.96
N ALA A 31 -3.40 43.86 8.43
CA ALA A 31 -4.57 44.25 7.66
C ALA A 31 -5.63 43.14 7.67
N ASP A 32 -6.87 43.52 7.61
CA ASP A 32 -8.08 42.71 7.51
C ASP A 32 -8.18 41.94 6.14
N THR A 33 -7.04 41.58 5.59
CA THR A 33 -6.88 40.91 4.29
C THR A 33 -6.16 39.61 4.43
N GLN A 34 -6.80 38.51 3.98
CA GLN A 34 -6.17 37.21 3.84
C GLN A 34 -5.50 37.12 2.46
N GLY A 35 -4.19 36.94 2.46
CA GLY A 35 -3.44 36.74 1.23
C GLY A 35 -3.30 35.26 0.91
N TYR A 36 -3.47 34.93 -0.37
CA TYR A 36 -3.29 33.57 -0.87
C TYR A 36 -2.13 33.50 -1.87
N VAL A 37 -1.26 32.51 -1.70
CA VAL A 37 -0.20 32.24 -2.68
C VAL A 37 -0.84 31.53 -3.86
N THR A 38 -0.91 32.21 -5.00
CA THR A 38 -1.49 31.68 -6.25
C THR A 38 -0.41 31.45 -7.30
N GLY A 39 -0.82 30.98 -8.47
CA GLY A 39 0.08 30.66 -9.58
C GLY A 39 0.61 29.23 -9.49
N VAL A 40 1.50 28.90 -10.42
CA VAL A 40 2.00 27.52 -10.60
C VAL A 40 2.63 26.98 -9.30
N VAL A 41 3.38 27.79 -8.58
CA VAL A 41 4.03 27.38 -7.33
C VAL A 41 3.01 27.15 -6.20
N GLY A 42 1.98 28.02 -6.07
CA GLY A 42 0.92 27.84 -5.10
C GLY A 42 0.11 26.58 -5.34
N ILE A 43 -0.30 26.34 -6.59
CA ILE A 43 -1.02 25.13 -6.99
C ILE A 43 -0.19 23.87 -6.71
N PHE A 44 1.10 23.87 -7.05
CA PHE A 44 1.98 22.73 -6.75
C PHE A 44 2.21 22.53 -5.26
N ALA A 45 2.28 23.61 -4.47
CA ALA A 45 2.44 23.51 -3.02
C ALA A 45 1.19 22.94 -2.35
N GLU A 46 -0.01 23.39 -2.74
CA GLU A 46 -1.29 22.84 -2.25
C GLU A 46 -1.47 21.39 -2.69
N PHE A 47 -1.13 21.07 -3.94
CA PHE A 47 -1.17 19.69 -4.43
C PHE A 47 -0.20 18.80 -3.65
N ALA A 48 1.03 19.24 -3.42
CA ALA A 48 2.01 18.51 -2.62
C ALA A 48 1.57 18.38 -1.15
N ALA A 49 0.95 19.40 -0.56
CA ALA A 49 0.41 19.34 0.79
C ALA A 49 -0.79 18.40 0.91
N ALA A 50 -1.69 18.40 -0.06
CA ALA A 50 -2.82 17.48 -0.13
C ALA A 50 -2.35 16.03 -0.18
N PHE A 51 -1.27 15.72 -0.92
CA PHE A 51 -0.74 14.35 -1.01
C PHE A 51 0.20 13.97 0.13
N ALA A 52 0.88 14.91 0.80
CA ALA A 52 1.82 14.59 1.88
C ALA A 52 1.16 14.04 3.15
N GLY A 53 -0.12 14.40 3.40
CA GLY A 53 -0.90 13.90 4.55
C GLY A 53 -1.73 12.65 4.26
N ILE A 54 -1.99 12.36 2.98
CA ILE A 54 -2.88 11.30 2.56
C ILE A 54 -2.33 9.91 2.91
N ASP A 55 -1.03 9.69 2.77
CA ASP A 55 -0.41 8.38 2.96
C ASP A 55 -0.62 7.84 4.40
N GLY A 56 -0.35 8.66 5.42
CA GLY A 56 -0.52 8.26 6.82
C GLY A 56 -1.98 8.12 7.22
N THR A 57 -2.82 9.07 6.83
CA THR A 57 -4.25 9.06 7.17
C THR A 57 -4.98 7.93 6.44
N LEU A 58 -4.70 7.74 5.15
CA LEU A 58 -5.26 6.62 4.38
C LEU A 58 -4.84 5.28 4.95
N LEU A 59 -3.56 5.12 5.30
CA LEU A 59 -3.06 3.88 5.88
C LEU A 59 -3.75 3.57 7.22
N LEU A 60 -3.86 4.56 8.12
CA LEU A 60 -4.52 4.39 9.41
C LEU A 60 -6.01 4.10 9.26
N THR A 61 -6.70 4.80 8.37
CA THR A 61 -8.13 4.58 8.12
C THR A 61 -8.37 3.20 7.53
N THR A 62 -7.56 2.80 6.56
CA THR A 62 -7.63 1.46 5.94
C THR A 62 -7.31 0.37 6.95
N LEU A 63 -6.27 0.55 7.76
CA LEU A 63 -5.91 -0.39 8.82
C LEU A 63 -7.04 -0.54 9.85
N GLY A 64 -7.65 0.57 10.25
CA GLY A 64 -8.79 0.58 11.17
C GLY A 64 -10.01 -0.12 10.59
N ALA A 65 -10.37 0.18 9.34
CA ALA A 65 -11.48 -0.47 8.65
C ALA A 65 -11.27 -1.97 8.50
N VAL A 66 -10.08 -2.39 8.06
CA VAL A 66 -9.70 -3.79 7.93
C VAL A 66 -9.72 -4.49 9.29
N ALA A 67 -9.18 -3.87 10.35
CA ALA A 67 -9.21 -4.44 11.69
C ALA A 67 -10.65 -4.68 12.17
N ILE A 68 -11.55 -3.72 11.98
CA ILE A 68 -12.97 -3.87 12.34
C ILE A 68 -13.61 -5.03 11.58
N ILE A 69 -13.39 -5.12 10.27
CA ILE A 69 -13.92 -6.21 9.44
C ILE A 69 -13.39 -7.55 9.91
N LEU A 70 -12.08 -7.66 10.17
CA LEU A 70 -11.47 -8.90 10.64
C LEU A 70 -12.00 -9.34 12.01
N ILE A 71 -12.20 -8.42 12.94
CA ILE A 71 -12.79 -8.71 14.26
C ILE A 71 -14.22 -9.26 14.10
N LEU A 72 -15.03 -8.62 13.24
CA LEU A 72 -16.40 -9.07 12.97
C LEU A 72 -16.46 -10.45 12.31
N VAL A 73 -15.57 -10.71 11.34
CA VAL A 73 -15.52 -11.96 10.59
C VAL A 73 -14.99 -13.11 11.44
N TYR A 74 -13.88 -12.89 12.12
CA TYR A 74 -13.25 -13.98 12.90
C TYR A 74 -13.95 -14.27 14.22
N ARG A 75 -14.67 -13.31 14.77
CA ARG A 75 -15.31 -13.42 16.10
C ARG A 75 -14.36 -13.94 17.18
N SER A 76 -13.08 -13.68 17.04
CA SER A 76 -12.02 -14.12 17.94
C SER A 76 -11.15 -12.92 18.31
N PRO A 77 -10.83 -12.74 19.60
CA PRO A 77 -10.08 -11.57 20.07
C PRO A 77 -8.61 -11.56 19.63
N THR A 78 -8.07 -12.68 19.14
CA THR A 78 -6.64 -12.80 18.78
C THR A 78 -6.40 -13.10 17.30
N LEU A 79 -7.35 -13.78 16.62
CA LEU A 79 -7.13 -14.24 15.24
C LEU A 79 -6.99 -13.12 14.21
N TRP A 80 -7.58 -11.96 14.45
CA TRP A 80 -7.51 -10.79 13.55
C TRP A 80 -6.11 -10.18 13.46
N ILE A 81 -5.25 -10.45 14.46
CA ILE A 81 -3.89 -9.91 14.50
C ILE A 81 -3.00 -10.55 13.41
N PHE A 82 -3.15 -11.85 13.14
CA PHE A 82 -2.31 -12.57 12.19
C PHE A 82 -2.40 -12.04 10.75
N PRO A 83 -3.59 -11.79 10.17
CA PRO A 83 -3.70 -11.14 8.87
C PRO A 83 -3.06 -9.76 8.84
N LEU A 84 -3.20 -8.96 9.89
CA LEU A 84 -2.61 -7.63 9.95
C LEU A 84 -1.09 -7.67 10.04
N LEU A 85 -0.53 -8.60 10.82
CA LEU A 85 0.92 -8.82 10.85
C LEU A 85 1.45 -9.27 9.49
N SER A 86 0.75 -10.20 8.84
CA SER A 86 1.07 -10.64 7.48
C SER A 86 1.03 -9.47 6.48
N ALA A 87 0.01 -8.61 6.57
CA ALA A 87 -0.12 -7.44 5.70
C ALA A 87 0.98 -6.41 5.95
N GLY A 88 1.33 -6.13 7.21
CA GLY A 88 2.45 -5.26 7.56
C GLY A 88 3.80 -5.78 7.05
N PHE A 89 4.01 -7.10 7.17
CA PHE A 89 5.22 -7.74 6.63
C PHE A 89 5.23 -7.71 5.10
N SER A 90 4.09 -7.95 4.45
CA SER A 90 3.93 -7.84 2.99
C SER A 90 4.27 -6.43 2.49
N LEU A 91 3.81 -5.41 3.20
CA LEU A 91 4.10 -4.02 2.87
C LEU A 91 5.59 -3.70 3.01
N THR A 92 6.26 -4.25 4.02
CA THR A 92 7.70 -4.08 4.23
C THR A 92 8.50 -4.74 3.11
N VAL A 93 8.14 -5.97 2.72
CA VAL A 93 8.77 -6.70 1.61
C VAL A 93 8.54 -5.99 0.29
N ALA A 94 7.29 -5.57 0.01
CA ALA A 94 6.96 -4.81 -1.19
C ALA A 94 7.76 -3.50 -1.29
N SER A 95 7.81 -2.73 -0.20
CA SER A 95 8.57 -1.47 -0.15
C SER A 95 10.07 -1.70 -0.35
N GLY A 96 10.62 -2.77 0.22
CA GLY A 96 12.02 -3.16 0.03
C GLY A 96 12.33 -3.53 -1.43
N ALA A 97 11.47 -4.35 -2.06
CA ALA A 97 11.62 -4.73 -3.47
C ALA A 97 11.53 -3.51 -4.38
N ILE A 98 10.55 -2.64 -4.16
CA ILE A 98 10.35 -1.40 -4.92
C ILE A 98 11.53 -0.45 -4.75
N TYR A 99 12.05 -0.30 -3.51
CA TYR A 99 13.23 0.51 -3.25
C TYR A 99 14.46 0.00 -4.04
N PHE A 100 14.67 -1.32 -4.05
CA PHE A 100 15.77 -1.93 -4.80
C PHE A 100 15.65 -1.69 -6.31
N LEU A 101 14.46 -1.82 -6.87
CA LEU A 101 14.22 -1.58 -8.29
C LEU A 101 14.34 -0.09 -8.64
N ALA A 102 13.85 0.79 -7.77
CA ALA A 102 13.98 2.24 -7.95
C ALA A 102 15.42 2.73 -7.87
N LYS A 103 16.23 2.11 -6.97
CA LYS A 103 17.67 2.41 -6.85
C LYS A 103 18.45 2.06 -8.12
N ASN A 104 17.99 1.05 -8.87
CA ASN A 104 18.60 0.62 -10.13
C ASN A 104 17.95 1.30 -11.38
N ASP A 105 17.21 2.39 -11.18
CA ASP A 105 16.51 3.15 -12.25
C ASP A 105 15.54 2.30 -13.11
N ILE A 106 15.10 1.12 -12.63
CA ILE A 106 14.17 0.24 -13.32
C ILE A 106 12.74 0.79 -13.22
N ILE A 107 12.40 1.42 -12.09
CA ILE A 107 11.06 1.95 -11.81
C ILE A 107 11.18 3.39 -11.32
N LYS A 108 10.30 4.27 -11.87
CA LYS A 108 10.17 5.66 -11.40
C LYS A 108 9.06 5.74 -10.36
N LEU A 109 9.40 6.16 -9.15
CA LEU A 109 8.45 6.34 -8.07
C LEU A 109 7.86 7.75 -8.09
N ASN A 110 6.56 7.83 -7.82
CA ASN A 110 5.92 9.09 -7.44
C ASN A 110 5.17 8.89 -6.10
N GLY A 111 4.89 9.99 -5.38
CA GLY A 111 4.24 9.91 -4.07
C GLY A 111 2.85 9.25 -4.11
N GLN A 112 2.09 9.49 -5.17
CA GLN A 112 0.78 8.89 -5.38
C GLN A 112 0.85 7.36 -5.47
N SER A 113 1.86 6.81 -6.13
CA SER A 113 2.04 5.35 -6.28
C SER A 113 2.26 4.67 -4.94
N GLN A 114 2.89 5.33 -3.98
CA GLN A 114 3.19 4.77 -2.67
C GLN A 114 1.93 4.66 -1.80
N GLY A 115 1.04 5.65 -1.82
CA GLY A 115 -0.22 5.61 -1.09
C GLY A 115 -1.13 4.49 -1.62
N ILE A 116 -1.29 4.41 -2.94
CA ILE A 116 -2.09 3.36 -3.58
C ILE A 116 -1.50 1.97 -3.29
N LEU A 117 -0.17 1.82 -3.36
CA LEU A 117 0.53 0.58 -3.02
C LEU A 117 0.19 0.12 -1.60
N SER A 118 0.26 1.02 -0.62
CA SER A 118 0.03 0.68 0.79
C SER A 118 -1.36 0.11 1.01
N VAL A 119 -2.39 0.76 0.46
CA VAL A 119 -3.78 0.29 0.55
C VAL A 119 -3.98 -1.03 -0.20
N LEU A 120 -3.43 -1.14 -1.41
CA LEU A 120 -3.55 -2.33 -2.25
C LEU A 120 -2.91 -3.56 -1.59
N VAL A 121 -1.68 -3.42 -1.08
CA VAL A 121 -0.96 -4.52 -0.42
C VAL A 121 -1.67 -4.93 0.86
N LEU A 122 -2.14 -3.96 1.64
CA LEU A 122 -2.85 -4.22 2.89
C LEU A 122 -4.16 -4.97 2.62
N GLY A 123 -4.92 -4.55 1.61
CA GLY A 123 -6.14 -5.23 1.18
C GLY A 123 -5.86 -6.64 0.67
N ALA A 124 -4.97 -6.79 -0.32
CA ALA A 124 -4.66 -8.09 -0.91
C ALA A 124 -4.11 -9.09 0.12
N ALA A 125 -3.17 -8.68 0.98
CA ALA A 125 -2.59 -9.55 1.99
C ALA A 125 -3.62 -10.00 3.04
N THR A 126 -4.53 -9.12 3.44
CA THR A 126 -5.60 -9.48 4.39
C THR A 126 -6.64 -10.40 3.76
N ASP A 127 -7.00 -10.21 2.49
CA ASP A 127 -7.92 -11.09 1.76
C ASP A 127 -7.33 -12.48 1.57
N TYR A 128 -6.05 -12.58 1.17
CA TYR A 128 -5.36 -13.87 1.03
C TYR A 128 -5.22 -14.58 2.38
N ALA A 129 -4.91 -13.83 3.45
CA ALA A 129 -4.86 -14.37 4.79
C ALA A 129 -6.23 -14.87 5.26
N LEU A 130 -7.31 -14.15 4.93
CA LEU A 130 -8.68 -14.55 5.25
C LEU A 130 -9.02 -15.90 4.60
N LEU A 131 -8.70 -16.07 3.32
CA LEU A 131 -8.93 -17.31 2.59
C LEU A 131 -8.17 -18.49 3.22
N LEU A 132 -6.88 -18.31 3.50
CA LEU A 132 -6.05 -19.36 4.08
C LEU A 132 -6.50 -19.72 5.51
N ILE A 133 -6.77 -18.74 6.37
CA ILE A 133 -7.20 -18.97 7.75
C ILE A 133 -8.60 -19.60 7.80
N SER A 134 -9.52 -19.19 6.94
CA SER A 134 -10.85 -19.76 6.89
C SER A 134 -10.78 -21.25 6.52
N ARG A 135 -9.96 -21.59 5.52
CA ARG A 135 -9.74 -22.99 5.12
C ARG A 135 -9.02 -23.79 6.20
N TYR A 136 -8.00 -23.22 6.83
CA TYR A 136 -7.31 -23.85 7.96
C TYR A 136 -8.26 -24.18 9.11
N ARG A 137 -9.16 -23.27 9.47
CA ARG A 137 -10.18 -23.52 10.50
C ARG A 137 -11.18 -24.61 10.11
N GLU A 138 -11.47 -24.74 8.83
CA GLU A 138 -12.31 -25.81 8.31
C GLU A 138 -11.61 -27.18 8.45
N GLU A 139 -10.35 -27.27 8.02
CA GLU A 139 -9.54 -28.49 8.11
C GLU A 139 -9.31 -28.93 9.56
N LEU A 140 -9.11 -28.00 10.50
CA LEU A 140 -9.00 -28.30 11.93
C LEU A 140 -10.25 -28.95 12.55
N ARG A 141 -11.40 -28.87 11.89
CA ARG A 141 -12.60 -29.60 12.35
C ARG A 141 -12.59 -31.07 11.95
N HIS A 142 -11.81 -31.42 10.95
CA HIS A 142 -11.71 -32.78 10.40
C HIS A 142 -10.43 -33.49 10.80
N ASP A 143 -9.38 -32.74 11.10
CA ASP A 143 -8.08 -33.28 11.49
C ASP A 143 -7.57 -32.59 12.76
N ALA A 144 -7.23 -33.39 13.77
CA ALA A 144 -6.71 -32.88 15.04
C ALA A 144 -5.23 -32.47 14.96
N ASP A 145 -4.51 -32.90 13.90
CA ASP A 145 -3.13 -32.51 13.69
C ASP A 145 -3.06 -31.15 12.95
N LYS A 146 -2.54 -30.16 13.67
CA LYS A 146 -2.40 -28.78 13.15
C LYS A 146 -1.56 -28.69 11.88
N TYR A 147 -0.45 -29.47 11.81
CA TYR A 147 0.45 -29.42 10.67
C TYR A 147 -0.19 -30.05 9.43
N HIS A 148 -0.93 -31.13 9.62
CA HIS A 148 -1.65 -31.79 8.55
C HIS A 148 -2.81 -30.93 8.05
N ALA A 149 -3.58 -30.34 8.96
CA ALA A 149 -4.65 -29.40 8.64
C ALA A 149 -4.12 -28.16 7.88
N MET A 150 -2.96 -27.61 8.31
CA MET A 150 -2.33 -26.48 7.60
C MET A 150 -1.86 -26.85 6.20
N ALA A 151 -1.24 -28.00 6.04
CA ALA A 151 -0.78 -28.48 4.73
C ALA A 151 -1.96 -28.70 3.77
N SER A 152 -3.08 -29.24 4.26
CA SER A 152 -4.32 -29.42 3.49
C SER A 152 -4.95 -28.07 3.11
N ALA A 153 -5.02 -27.15 4.05
CA ALA A 153 -5.52 -25.80 3.81
C ALA A 153 -4.67 -25.06 2.77
N TRP A 154 -3.35 -25.14 2.89
CA TRP A 154 -2.42 -24.53 1.95
C TRP A 154 -2.60 -25.09 0.53
N LYS A 155 -2.68 -26.44 0.39
CA LYS A 155 -2.92 -27.09 -0.89
C LYS A 155 -4.25 -26.71 -1.52
N GLY A 156 -5.28 -26.47 -0.71
CA GLY A 156 -6.60 -26.07 -1.20
C GLY A 156 -6.73 -24.59 -1.55
N THR A 157 -5.81 -23.75 -1.08
CA THR A 157 -5.96 -22.28 -1.23
C THR A 157 -4.90 -21.63 -2.12
N TRP A 158 -3.73 -22.24 -2.32
CA TRP A 158 -2.65 -21.63 -3.09
C TRP A 158 -3.04 -21.34 -4.54
N GLU A 159 -3.78 -22.22 -5.21
CA GLU A 159 -4.22 -22.03 -6.59
C GLU A 159 -5.17 -20.83 -6.76
N PRO A 160 -6.29 -20.73 -6.01
CA PRO A 160 -7.19 -19.58 -6.13
C PRO A 160 -6.52 -18.27 -5.72
N ILE A 161 -5.64 -18.28 -4.70
CA ILE A 161 -4.90 -17.08 -4.29
C ILE A 161 -3.91 -16.67 -5.38
N ALA A 162 -3.15 -17.61 -5.95
CA ALA A 162 -2.20 -17.34 -7.04
C ALA A 162 -2.90 -16.85 -8.31
N ALA A 163 -4.05 -17.44 -8.67
CA ALA A 163 -4.85 -17.02 -9.81
C ALA A 163 -5.39 -15.59 -9.62
N SER A 164 -5.90 -15.26 -8.43
CA SER A 164 -6.35 -13.92 -8.09
C SER A 164 -5.21 -12.91 -8.17
N ALA A 165 -4.08 -13.19 -7.50
CA ALA A 165 -2.91 -12.33 -7.52
C ALA A 165 -2.36 -12.13 -8.93
N GLY A 166 -2.30 -13.20 -9.72
CA GLY A 166 -1.87 -13.16 -11.13
C GLY A 166 -2.77 -12.27 -11.98
N THR A 167 -4.09 -12.41 -11.85
CA THR A 167 -5.05 -11.59 -12.59
C THR A 167 -4.91 -10.12 -12.23
N VAL A 168 -4.80 -9.79 -10.95
CA VAL A 168 -4.61 -8.40 -10.49
C VAL A 168 -3.26 -7.86 -10.97
N ALA A 169 -2.18 -8.64 -10.85
CA ALA A 169 -0.86 -8.21 -11.31
C ALA A 169 -0.83 -7.94 -12.83
N VAL A 170 -1.43 -8.80 -13.65
CA VAL A 170 -1.55 -8.61 -15.10
C VAL A 170 -2.40 -7.38 -15.41
N GLY A 171 -3.55 -7.21 -14.73
CA GLY A 171 -4.41 -6.03 -14.89
C GLY A 171 -3.67 -4.73 -14.55
N LEU A 172 -2.88 -4.71 -13.48
CA LEU A 172 -2.05 -3.57 -13.12
C LEU A 172 -0.94 -3.31 -14.14
N MET A 173 -0.29 -4.36 -14.67
CA MET A 173 0.72 -4.20 -15.71
C MET A 173 0.16 -3.60 -17.00
N CYS A 174 -1.14 -3.79 -17.30
CA CYS A 174 -1.79 -3.11 -18.43
C CYS A 174 -1.80 -1.57 -18.27
N LEU A 175 -1.66 -1.03 -17.06
CA LEU A 175 -1.51 0.42 -16.85
C LEU A 175 -0.23 0.99 -17.47
N GLN A 176 0.77 0.17 -17.75
CA GLN A 176 1.97 0.61 -18.48
C GLN A 176 1.66 1.05 -19.92
N LEU A 177 0.56 0.59 -20.49
CA LEU A 177 0.11 1.00 -21.83
C LEU A 177 -0.55 2.39 -21.83
N SER A 178 -0.72 3.00 -20.64
CA SER A 178 -1.30 4.32 -20.50
C SER A 178 -0.32 5.41 -20.98
N GLU A 179 -0.81 6.40 -21.71
CA GLU A 179 -0.04 7.58 -22.13
C GLU A 179 0.34 8.47 -20.93
N LEU A 180 -0.38 8.35 -19.80
CA LEU A 180 -0.10 9.11 -18.58
C LEU A 180 1.04 8.45 -17.80
N LYS A 181 2.17 9.12 -17.70
CA LYS A 181 3.37 8.65 -17.00
C LYS A 181 3.12 8.29 -15.52
N SER A 182 2.17 8.95 -14.86
CA SER A 182 1.79 8.63 -13.49
C SER A 182 1.10 7.26 -13.39
N ASN A 183 0.22 6.94 -14.34
CA ASN A 183 -0.48 5.65 -14.39
C ASN A 183 0.48 4.53 -14.82
N ALA A 184 1.36 4.79 -15.78
CA ALA A 184 2.37 3.82 -16.23
C ALA A 184 3.31 3.38 -15.06
N GLY A 185 3.62 4.29 -14.15
CA GLY A 185 4.42 3.98 -12.95
C GLY A 185 3.68 3.16 -11.90
N LEU A 186 2.34 3.23 -11.85
CA LEU A 186 1.52 2.46 -10.90
C LEU A 186 1.50 0.96 -11.21
N GLY A 187 1.56 0.58 -12.48
CA GLY A 187 1.48 -0.81 -12.92
C GLY A 187 2.51 -1.72 -12.24
N PRO A 188 3.81 -1.48 -12.46
CA PRO A 188 4.87 -2.29 -11.86
C PRO A 188 4.86 -2.25 -10.32
N VAL A 189 4.64 -1.07 -9.75
CA VAL A 189 4.62 -0.87 -8.31
C VAL A 189 3.50 -1.68 -7.65
N GLY A 190 2.30 -1.61 -8.22
CA GLY A 190 1.15 -2.39 -7.73
C GLY A 190 1.31 -3.89 -7.93
N ALA A 191 1.83 -4.33 -9.10
CA ALA A 191 2.06 -5.74 -9.38
C ALA A 191 3.08 -6.36 -8.39
N ILE A 192 4.18 -5.65 -8.10
CA ILE A 192 5.17 -6.07 -7.08
C ILE A 192 4.50 -6.15 -5.71
N GLY A 193 3.65 -5.19 -5.37
CA GLY A 193 2.90 -5.18 -4.12
C GLY A 193 2.03 -6.43 -3.94
N VAL A 194 1.22 -6.76 -4.96
CA VAL A 194 0.33 -7.94 -4.94
C VAL A 194 1.12 -9.24 -4.90
N ILE A 195 2.19 -9.35 -5.67
CA ILE A 195 3.08 -10.54 -5.65
C ILE A 195 3.74 -10.69 -4.27
N SER A 196 4.17 -9.59 -3.65
CA SER A 196 4.73 -9.61 -2.30
C SER A 196 3.70 -10.06 -1.27
N ALA A 197 2.45 -9.60 -1.39
CA ALA A 197 1.34 -10.05 -0.54
C ALA A 197 1.08 -11.55 -0.70
N LEU A 198 1.06 -12.06 -1.95
CA LEU A 198 0.93 -13.48 -2.25
C LEU A 198 2.02 -14.31 -1.56
N VAL A 199 3.28 -13.96 -1.81
CA VAL A 199 4.43 -14.72 -1.29
C VAL A 199 4.44 -14.71 0.23
N VAL A 200 4.28 -13.55 0.85
CA VAL A 200 4.27 -13.44 2.32
C VAL A 200 3.11 -14.23 2.91
N THR A 201 1.92 -14.11 2.36
CA THR A 201 0.77 -14.84 2.91
C THR A 201 0.93 -16.36 2.78
N LEU A 202 1.43 -16.86 1.67
CA LEU A 202 1.57 -18.30 1.46
C LEU A 202 2.72 -18.93 2.24
N PHE A 203 3.77 -18.19 2.56
CA PHE A 203 4.95 -18.74 3.26
C PHE A 203 5.04 -18.31 4.71
N PHE A 204 4.75 -17.05 5.02
CA PHE A 204 4.89 -16.52 6.37
C PHE A 204 3.71 -16.90 7.26
N LEU A 205 2.47 -16.80 6.76
CA LEU A 205 1.29 -17.06 7.56
C LEU A 205 1.18 -18.52 8.04
N PRO A 206 1.47 -19.56 7.22
CA PRO A 206 1.52 -20.95 7.70
C PRO A 206 2.57 -21.16 8.80
N ALA A 207 3.72 -20.54 8.70
CA ALA A 207 4.79 -20.65 9.70
C ALA A 207 4.40 -20.03 11.05
N PHE A 208 3.45 -19.11 11.07
CA PHE A 208 2.96 -18.45 12.29
C PHE A 208 1.76 -19.15 12.94
N LEU A 209 0.99 -19.89 12.15
CA LEU A 209 -0.25 -20.55 12.61
C LEU A 209 -0.06 -22.03 12.91
N GLY A 210 0.94 -22.70 12.32
CA GLY A 210 1.29 -24.11 12.56
C GLY A 210 2.18 -24.28 13.77
#